data_67ec2b2b7291ebd6adb1e349d0ac343f
#
_entry.id   67ec2b2b7291ebd6adb1e349d0ac343f
#
_cell.length_a   1.000
_cell.length_b   1.000
_cell.length_c   1.000
_cell.angle_alpha   90.00
_cell.angle_beta   90.00
_cell.angle_gamma   90.00
#
_symmetry.space_group_name_H-M   'P 1'
#
loop_
_entity.id
_entity.type
_entity.pdbx_description
1 polymer ?
#
loop_
_entity_poly.entity_id
_entity_poly.type
_entity_poly.pdbx_seq_one_letter_code
_entity_poly.pdbx_strand_id
1 'polypeptide(L)'
;ATAYRIEGDPRLPSQKRKPRGRRRADPLGDLFETEIVPMLKAAPGVRAVAIYEEMLRRHHALGPDIRRTLERRIRSWRAVHGEEQEVIFRQVHEPGRLGLSDFTCMGNAGVTIAGVPLDHRLYHFRLAYSGFEHAHVILGGESFVALAEGLQNALWSLGGAPREHRSDSLSAAFRNLDRQAKKDLTERYEELCRDYRMTPTRNNPGIAHENGAIEGAHGHLKRAIKDALLLRGSADFADMAAYRRFIAEIVSRGNVRNAKRIDLERVELQTLPQRRSTDYEEVTVPVTSSGGFTLRKVFYTVPSRLIGHRLTVRL
;
A
#
# COMPACT_ATOMS: atom_id res chain seq x y z
N ALA A 1 28.91 26.10 -46.41
CA ALA A 1 28.06 25.02 -46.98
C ALA A 1 26.71 24.85 -46.22
N THR A 2 26.67 25.03 -44.91
CA THR A 2 25.46 24.81 -44.12
C THR A 2 24.44 25.94 -44.23
N ALA A 3 24.90 27.20 -44.29
CA ALA A 3 24.04 28.38 -44.44
C ALA A 3 23.25 28.34 -45.78
N TYR A 4 23.91 28.09 -46.88
CA TYR A 4 23.26 27.98 -48.21
C TYR A 4 22.22 26.83 -48.29
N ARG A 5 22.39 25.74 -47.48
CA ARG A 5 21.40 24.66 -47.39
C ARG A 5 20.15 25.08 -46.63
N ILE A 6 20.31 25.95 -45.65
CA ILE A 6 19.18 26.49 -44.84
C ILE A 6 18.42 27.53 -45.66
N GLU A 7 19.14 28.33 -46.42
CA GLU A 7 18.56 29.36 -47.29
C GLU A 7 17.74 28.75 -48.44
N GLY A 8 18.25 27.64 -49.02
CA GLY A 8 17.52 26.89 -50.08
C GLY A 8 16.34 26.05 -49.58
N ASP A 9 16.34 25.61 -48.33
CA ASP A 9 15.24 24.89 -47.71
C ASP A 9 15.21 25.07 -46.19
N PRO A 10 14.41 26.05 -45.71
CA PRO A 10 14.37 26.46 -44.31
C PRO A 10 13.65 25.46 -43.37
N ARG A 11 13.08 24.36 -43.89
CA ARG A 11 12.39 23.34 -43.08
C ARG A 11 13.35 22.67 -42.11
N LEU A 12 12.86 22.37 -40.93
CA LEU A 12 13.62 21.62 -39.91
C LEU A 12 13.99 20.22 -40.41
N PRO A 13 15.10 19.63 -39.95
CA PRO A 13 15.47 18.27 -40.33
C PRO A 13 14.39 17.21 -40.11
N SER A 14 13.55 17.40 -39.07
CA SER A 14 12.38 16.56 -38.78
C SER A 14 11.30 16.66 -39.84
N GLN A 15 11.12 17.84 -40.44
CA GLN A 15 10.14 18.10 -41.51
C GLN A 15 10.61 17.60 -42.88
N LYS A 16 11.94 17.46 -43.06
CA LYS A 16 12.56 16.95 -44.31
C LYS A 16 12.55 15.43 -44.40
N ARG A 17 12.31 14.76 -43.27
CA ARG A 17 12.24 13.28 -43.24
C ARG A 17 10.97 12.83 -43.96
N LYS A 18 11.12 12.10 -45.05
CA LYS A 18 9.98 11.37 -45.64
C LYS A 18 9.40 10.42 -44.61
N PRO A 19 8.07 10.37 -44.47
CA PRO A 19 7.43 9.37 -43.61
C PRO A 19 7.96 7.98 -43.96
N ARG A 20 8.48 7.24 -42.98
CA ARG A 20 8.91 5.86 -43.24
C ARG A 20 7.65 5.05 -43.55
N GLY A 21 7.44 4.70 -44.80
CA GLY A 21 6.40 3.79 -45.22
C GLY A 21 6.52 2.44 -44.49
N ARG A 22 5.39 1.81 -44.25
CA ARG A 22 5.35 0.48 -43.63
C ARG A 22 5.98 -0.53 -44.61
N ARG A 23 7.06 -1.21 -44.23
CA ARG A 23 7.75 -2.17 -45.06
C ARG A 23 7.04 -3.53 -45.16
N ARG A 24 6.15 -3.84 -44.21
CA ARG A 24 5.38 -5.10 -44.17
C ARG A 24 3.89 -4.79 -44.17
N ALA A 25 3.10 -5.63 -44.82
CA ALA A 25 1.66 -5.59 -44.81
C ALA A 25 1.16 -5.68 -43.34
N ASP A 26 0.01 -5.08 -43.08
CA ASP A 26 -0.60 -5.17 -41.76
C ASP A 26 -1.14 -6.60 -41.54
N PRO A 27 -0.63 -7.37 -40.58
CA PRO A 27 -1.09 -8.73 -40.36
C PRO A 27 -2.56 -8.80 -39.93
N LEU A 28 -3.14 -7.70 -39.38
CA LEU A 28 -4.54 -7.65 -39.01
C LEU A 28 -5.44 -7.16 -40.15
N GLY A 29 -4.88 -6.41 -41.13
CA GLY A 29 -5.65 -5.90 -42.27
C GLY A 29 -6.99 -5.32 -41.89
N ASP A 30 -8.05 -5.75 -42.59
CA ASP A 30 -9.42 -5.32 -42.36
C ASP A 30 -10.05 -5.97 -41.12
N LEU A 31 -9.49 -7.08 -40.60
CA LEU A 31 -10.01 -7.78 -39.41
C LEU A 31 -10.10 -6.89 -38.20
N PHE A 32 -9.22 -5.87 -38.11
CA PHE A 32 -9.28 -4.93 -36.97
C PHE A 32 -10.56 -4.12 -36.99
N GLU A 33 -10.98 -3.61 -38.13
CA GLU A 33 -12.18 -2.79 -38.26
C GLU A 33 -13.47 -3.66 -38.28
N THR A 34 -13.40 -4.82 -38.90
CA THR A 34 -14.61 -5.66 -39.08
C THR A 34 -14.94 -6.52 -37.88
N GLU A 35 -13.96 -6.97 -37.09
CA GLU A 35 -14.19 -7.85 -35.95
C GLU A 35 -13.75 -7.25 -34.61
N ILE A 36 -12.54 -6.67 -34.53
CA ILE A 36 -11.98 -6.23 -33.26
C ILE A 36 -12.67 -4.95 -32.76
N VAL A 37 -12.91 -3.97 -33.62
CA VAL A 37 -13.62 -2.74 -33.25
C VAL A 37 -15.04 -3.02 -32.73
N PRO A 38 -15.86 -3.88 -33.35
CA PRO A 38 -17.14 -4.29 -32.79
C PRO A 38 -17.02 -4.92 -31.39
N MET A 39 -16.02 -5.80 -31.15
CA MET A 39 -15.78 -6.38 -29.83
C MET A 39 -15.43 -5.30 -28.78
N LEU A 40 -14.61 -4.33 -29.16
CA LEU A 40 -14.21 -3.23 -28.27
C LEU A 40 -15.40 -2.30 -27.93
N LYS A 41 -16.31 -2.10 -28.89
CA LYS A 41 -17.53 -1.31 -28.68
C LYS A 41 -18.54 -2.07 -27.81
N ALA A 42 -18.69 -3.36 -28.02
CA ALA A 42 -19.63 -4.19 -27.24
C ALA A 42 -19.16 -4.41 -25.79
N ALA A 43 -17.85 -4.49 -25.57
CA ALA A 43 -17.23 -4.74 -24.28
C ALA A 43 -15.98 -3.86 -24.08
N PRO A 44 -16.11 -2.57 -23.72
CA PRO A 44 -14.99 -1.64 -23.60
C PRO A 44 -13.89 -2.10 -22.64
N GLY A 45 -14.27 -2.79 -21.54
CA GLY A 45 -13.36 -3.33 -20.53
C GLY A 45 -12.64 -4.63 -20.90
N VAL A 46 -12.90 -5.24 -22.08
CA VAL A 46 -12.28 -6.52 -22.47
C VAL A 46 -10.76 -6.38 -22.60
N ARG A 47 -10.01 -7.31 -22.01
CA ARG A 47 -8.54 -7.26 -22.07
C ARG A 47 -8.05 -7.58 -23.49
N ALA A 48 -6.99 -6.88 -23.92
CA ALA A 48 -6.39 -7.10 -25.23
C ALA A 48 -5.92 -8.56 -25.43
N VAL A 49 -5.49 -9.23 -24.36
CA VAL A 49 -5.10 -10.65 -24.41
C VAL A 49 -6.29 -11.55 -24.71
N ALA A 50 -7.47 -11.27 -24.17
CA ALA A 50 -8.67 -12.06 -24.47
C ALA A 50 -9.12 -11.90 -25.93
N ILE A 51 -9.03 -10.69 -26.48
CA ILE A 51 -9.26 -10.46 -27.92
C ILE A 51 -8.23 -11.21 -28.75
N TYR A 52 -6.94 -11.21 -28.33
CA TYR A 52 -5.89 -11.95 -29.03
C TYR A 52 -6.19 -13.45 -29.07
N GLU A 53 -6.54 -14.06 -27.95
CA GLU A 53 -6.90 -15.48 -27.85
C GLU A 53 -8.12 -15.81 -28.74
N GLU A 54 -9.13 -14.96 -28.74
CA GLU A 54 -10.33 -15.12 -29.56
C GLU A 54 -10.02 -14.99 -31.05
N MET A 55 -9.15 -14.06 -31.45
CA MET A 55 -8.74 -13.91 -32.83
C MET A 55 -7.93 -15.12 -33.33
N LEU A 56 -7.05 -15.68 -32.51
CA LEU A 56 -6.36 -16.94 -32.88
C LEU A 56 -7.33 -18.12 -33.00
N ARG A 57 -8.35 -18.17 -32.16
CA ARG A 57 -9.39 -19.21 -32.24
C ARG A 57 -10.21 -19.11 -33.51
N ARG A 58 -10.56 -17.89 -33.96
CA ARG A 58 -11.36 -17.65 -35.17
C ARG A 58 -10.56 -17.78 -36.47
N HIS A 59 -9.32 -17.33 -36.42
CA HIS A 59 -8.47 -17.18 -37.60
C HIS A 59 -7.16 -17.97 -37.45
N HIS A 60 -7.19 -19.25 -37.81
CA HIS A 60 -6.02 -20.13 -37.71
C HIS A 60 -4.81 -19.70 -38.57
N ALA A 61 -5.03 -18.81 -39.53
CA ALA A 61 -3.95 -18.23 -40.37
C ALA A 61 -3.15 -17.13 -39.64
N LEU A 62 -3.64 -16.63 -38.49
CA LEU A 62 -2.93 -15.64 -37.70
C LEU A 62 -1.88 -16.33 -36.83
N GLY A 63 -0.64 -15.88 -36.93
CA GLY A 63 0.46 -16.39 -36.11
C GLY A 63 0.54 -15.68 -34.74
N PRO A 64 1.30 -16.22 -33.76
CA PRO A 64 1.45 -15.65 -32.42
C PRO A 64 2.16 -14.28 -32.43
N ASP A 65 2.84 -13.92 -33.46
CA ASP A 65 3.58 -12.67 -33.65
C ASP A 65 2.68 -11.43 -33.80
N ILE A 66 1.38 -11.62 -34.10
CA ILE A 66 0.42 -10.51 -34.21
C ILE A 66 0.15 -9.81 -32.87
N ARG A 67 0.42 -10.46 -31.71
CA ARG A 67 0.05 -10.00 -30.37
C ARG A 67 0.45 -8.56 -30.13
N ARG A 68 1.72 -8.20 -30.35
CA ARG A 68 2.20 -6.83 -30.16
C ARG A 68 1.51 -5.81 -31.07
N THR A 69 1.22 -6.20 -32.28
CA THR A 69 0.53 -5.33 -33.27
C THR A 69 -0.91 -5.11 -32.82
N LEU A 70 -1.60 -6.16 -32.41
CA LEU A 70 -2.96 -6.11 -31.89
C LEU A 70 -3.06 -5.22 -30.63
N GLU A 71 -2.23 -5.49 -29.62
CA GLU A 71 -2.21 -4.72 -28.37
C GLU A 71 -1.95 -3.21 -28.62
N ARG A 72 -1.03 -2.89 -29.55
CA ARG A 72 -0.75 -1.51 -29.95
C ARG A 72 -1.94 -0.86 -30.65
N ARG A 73 -2.61 -1.56 -31.58
CA ARG A 73 -3.79 -1.03 -32.29
C ARG A 73 -4.96 -0.83 -31.34
N ILE A 74 -5.23 -1.78 -30.45
CA ILE A 74 -6.26 -1.64 -29.41
C ILE A 74 -5.97 -0.42 -28.52
N ARG A 75 -4.71 -0.24 -28.10
CA ARG A 75 -4.32 0.94 -27.29
C ARG A 75 -4.56 2.24 -28.06
N SER A 76 -4.16 2.30 -29.33
CA SER A 76 -4.37 3.48 -30.16
C SER A 76 -5.86 3.77 -30.40
N TRP A 77 -6.66 2.72 -30.63
CA TRP A 77 -8.10 2.87 -30.81
C TRP A 77 -8.78 3.37 -29.51
N ARG A 78 -8.42 2.80 -28.35
CA ARG A 78 -8.93 3.25 -27.06
C ARG A 78 -8.53 4.67 -26.73
N ALA A 79 -7.37 5.11 -27.14
CA ALA A 79 -6.94 6.49 -26.94
C ALA A 79 -7.82 7.52 -27.69
N VAL A 80 -8.48 7.10 -28.78
CA VAL A 80 -9.31 7.98 -29.59
C VAL A 80 -10.81 7.78 -29.34
N HIS A 81 -11.22 6.54 -29.06
CA HIS A 81 -12.65 6.14 -28.99
C HIS A 81 -13.05 5.48 -27.67
N GLY A 82 -12.09 5.28 -26.74
CA GLY A 82 -12.39 4.71 -25.44
C GLY A 82 -13.09 5.70 -24.53
N GLU A 83 -13.60 5.17 -23.41
CA GLU A 83 -14.20 6.01 -22.36
C GLU A 83 -13.13 6.95 -21.78
N GLU A 84 -13.56 8.14 -21.39
CA GLU A 84 -12.71 9.09 -20.68
C GLU A 84 -12.22 8.43 -19.38
N GLN A 85 -10.91 8.45 -19.19
CA GLN A 85 -10.32 7.98 -17.96
C GLN A 85 -10.19 9.16 -16.99
N GLU A 86 -10.46 8.90 -15.73
CA GLU A 86 -10.23 9.86 -14.67
C GLU A 86 -8.76 10.30 -14.65
N VAL A 87 -8.53 11.60 -14.78
CA VAL A 87 -7.17 12.17 -14.77
C VAL A 87 -6.69 12.24 -13.32
N ILE A 88 -5.75 11.38 -12.99
CA ILE A 88 -5.08 11.41 -11.69
C ILE A 88 -3.92 12.40 -11.76
N PHE A 89 -4.10 13.56 -11.16
CA PHE A 89 -3.01 14.52 -11.02
C PHE A 89 -1.97 14.00 -10.02
N ARG A 90 -0.70 14.15 -10.39
CA ARG A 90 0.39 13.81 -9.48
C ARG A 90 0.30 14.68 -8.23
N GLN A 91 0.08 14.08 -7.09
CA GLN A 91 0.10 14.81 -5.82
C GLN A 91 1.53 15.27 -5.51
N VAL A 92 1.66 16.55 -5.19
CA VAL A 92 2.92 17.13 -4.69
C VAL A 92 2.83 17.14 -3.17
N HIS A 93 3.71 16.37 -2.53
CA HIS A 93 3.79 16.31 -1.08
C HIS A 93 4.89 17.24 -0.58
N GLU A 94 4.59 18.01 0.45
CA GLU A 94 5.55 18.85 1.16
C GLU A 94 6.29 18.03 2.23
N PRO A 95 7.59 18.27 2.45
CA PRO A 95 8.32 17.57 3.51
C PRO A 95 7.74 17.91 4.89
N GLY A 96 7.71 16.90 5.77
CA GLY A 96 7.20 17.00 7.13
C GLY A 96 5.69 17.21 7.25
N ARG A 97 4.92 17.16 6.14
CA ARG A 97 3.48 17.42 6.20
C ARG A 97 2.67 16.19 6.56
N LEU A 98 2.75 15.11 5.81
CA LEU A 98 1.77 14.03 5.88
C LEU A 98 2.39 12.68 6.16
N GLY A 99 1.98 12.08 7.26
CA GLY A 99 2.16 10.67 7.60
C GLY A 99 0.89 9.86 7.31
N LEU A 100 1.05 8.71 6.70
CA LEU A 100 -0.02 7.77 6.37
C LEU A 100 0.21 6.48 7.15
N SER A 101 -0.85 5.88 7.68
CA SER A 101 -0.75 4.56 8.28
C SER A 101 -1.97 3.70 8.01
N ASP A 102 -1.73 2.40 7.98
CA ASP A 102 -2.79 1.41 7.81
C ASP A 102 -2.31 0.03 8.27
N PHE A 103 -3.25 -0.90 8.48
CA PHE A 103 -2.96 -2.30 8.77
C PHE A 103 -2.99 -3.15 7.51
N THR A 104 -2.12 -4.13 7.44
CA THR A 104 -2.11 -5.07 6.33
C THR A 104 -1.98 -6.51 6.82
N CYS A 105 -2.86 -7.39 6.32
CA CYS A 105 -2.86 -8.81 6.66
C CYS A 105 -1.68 -9.52 6.02
N MET A 106 -1.02 -10.42 6.78
CA MET A 106 0.13 -11.22 6.36
C MET A 106 -0.15 -12.73 6.26
N GLY A 107 -1.40 -13.16 6.42
CA GLY A 107 -1.78 -14.59 6.42
C GLY A 107 -1.28 -15.37 5.19
N ASN A 108 -1.18 -14.72 4.03
CA ASN A 108 -0.68 -15.35 2.80
C ASN A 108 0.86 -15.49 2.72
N ALA A 109 1.59 -15.03 3.73
CA ALA A 109 3.06 -15.13 3.77
C ALA A 109 3.56 -16.49 4.29
N GLY A 110 2.68 -17.30 4.89
CA GLY A 110 3.00 -18.63 5.40
C GLY A 110 4.02 -18.64 6.53
N VAL A 111 4.11 -17.54 7.29
CA VAL A 111 5.08 -17.41 8.40
C VAL A 111 4.72 -18.33 9.54
N THR A 112 5.74 -19.01 10.07
CA THR A 112 5.63 -19.85 11.29
C THR A 112 6.64 -19.39 12.34
N ILE A 113 6.32 -19.65 13.60
CA ILE A 113 7.24 -19.46 14.75
C ILE A 113 7.43 -20.81 15.43
N ALA A 114 8.63 -21.33 15.40
CA ALA A 114 8.96 -22.68 15.90
C ALA A 114 7.99 -23.74 15.33
N GLY A 115 7.71 -23.68 14.02
CA GLY A 115 6.80 -24.58 13.30
C GLY A 115 5.31 -24.27 13.49
N VAL A 116 4.91 -23.34 14.34
CA VAL A 116 3.50 -22.97 14.59
C VAL A 116 3.10 -21.82 13.65
N PRO A 117 2.02 -21.96 12.86
CA PRO A 117 1.53 -20.89 11.99
C PRO A 117 1.22 -19.61 12.75
N LEU A 118 1.68 -18.48 12.21
CA LEU A 118 1.47 -17.16 12.79
C LEU A 118 0.41 -16.39 11.99
N ASP A 119 -0.78 -16.24 12.57
CA ASP A 119 -1.77 -15.26 12.06
C ASP A 119 -1.47 -13.89 12.65
N HIS A 120 -1.14 -12.94 11.78
CA HIS A 120 -0.74 -11.61 12.20
C HIS A 120 -1.01 -10.56 11.13
N ARG A 121 -0.91 -9.32 11.56
CA ARG A 121 -0.95 -8.14 10.70
C ARG A 121 0.34 -7.35 10.86
N LEU A 122 0.61 -6.46 9.91
CA LEU A 122 1.58 -5.40 10.07
C LEU A 122 0.84 -4.07 10.16
N TYR A 123 1.13 -3.29 11.19
CA TYR A 123 0.92 -1.85 11.15
C TYR A 123 2.00 -1.26 10.25
N HIS A 124 1.63 -0.48 9.26
CA HIS A 124 2.55 0.12 8.31
C HIS A 124 2.35 1.63 8.30
N PHE A 125 3.40 2.36 8.62
CA PHE A 125 3.47 3.82 8.56
C PHE A 125 4.37 4.26 7.41
N ARG A 126 4.00 5.35 6.73
CA ARG A 126 4.78 5.93 5.64
C ARG A 126 4.66 7.45 5.63
N LEU A 127 5.78 8.15 5.40
CA LEU A 127 5.76 9.57 5.06
C LEU A 127 5.49 9.75 3.56
N ALA A 128 4.59 10.66 3.23
CA ALA A 128 4.15 10.87 1.85
C ALA A 128 5.25 11.50 0.97
N TYR A 129 6.08 12.37 1.53
CA TYR A 129 7.16 13.04 0.79
C TYR A 129 8.38 12.15 0.61
N SER A 130 9.05 11.73 1.67
CA SER A 130 10.31 10.96 1.57
C SER A 130 10.09 9.50 1.22
N GLY A 131 8.92 8.98 1.57
CA GLY A 131 8.67 7.56 1.54
C GLY A 131 9.39 6.81 2.66
N PHE A 132 9.72 7.46 3.78
CA PHE A 132 10.11 6.75 5.00
C PHE A 132 9.04 5.75 5.39
N GLU A 133 9.44 4.54 5.76
CA GLU A 133 8.54 3.48 6.18
C GLU A 133 8.91 2.94 7.55
N HIS A 134 7.88 2.55 8.32
CA HIS A 134 8.01 1.75 9.52
C HIS A 134 6.94 0.67 9.51
N ALA A 135 7.32 -0.55 9.87
CA ALA A 135 6.36 -1.66 10.01
C ALA A 135 6.50 -2.31 11.39
N HIS A 136 5.36 -2.57 12.01
CA HIS A 136 5.27 -3.19 13.34
C HIS A 136 4.37 -4.44 13.27
N VAL A 137 4.84 -5.54 13.86
CA VAL A 137 4.10 -6.81 13.88
C VAL A 137 3.02 -6.77 14.97
N ILE A 138 1.77 -6.91 14.56
CA ILE A 138 0.60 -6.91 15.43
C ILE A 138 0.03 -8.33 15.52
N LEU A 139 -0.15 -8.80 16.75
CA LEU A 139 -0.85 -10.03 17.06
C LEU A 139 -2.30 -9.69 17.44
N GLY A 140 -3.24 -10.28 16.73
CA GLY A 140 -4.67 -9.99 16.92
C GLY A 140 -5.25 -9.01 15.90
N GLY A 141 -6.32 -8.31 16.30
CA GLY A 141 -7.09 -7.44 15.42
C GLY A 141 -6.56 -6.01 15.31
N GLU A 142 -7.17 -5.27 14.41
CA GLU A 142 -6.98 -3.84 14.29
C GLU A 142 -7.66 -3.15 15.48
N SER A 143 -6.88 -2.57 16.36
CA SER A 143 -7.35 -1.88 17.56
C SER A 143 -6.68 -0.51 17.70
N PHE A 144 -7.30 0.36 18.52
CA PHE A 144 -6.69 1.66 18.82
C PHE A 144 -5.33 1.48 19.52
N VAL A 145 -5.20 0.53 20.42
CA VAL A 145 -3.94 0.25 21.12
C VAL A 145 -2.84 -0.14 20.13
N ALA A 146 -3.17 -1.02 19.18
CA ALA A 146 -2.22 -1.42 18.13
C ALA A 146 -1.83 -0.25 17.21
N LEU A 147 -2.78 0.63 16.87
CA LEU A 147 -2.53 1.85 16.11
C LEU A 147 -1.64 2.81 16.90
N ALA A 148 -1.97 3.07 18.16
CA ALA A 148 -1.22 3.99 19.01
C ALA A 148 0.21 3.50 19.26
N GLU A 149 0.40 2.21 19.53
CA GLU A 149 1.73 1.60 19.67
C GLU A 149 2.52 1.68 18.37
N GLY A 150 1.91 1.27 17.25
CA GLY A 150 2.57 1.28 15.94
C GLY A 150 2.96 2.69 15.49
N LEU A 151 2.06 3.67 15.66
CA LEU A 151 2.32 5.07 15.34
C LEU A 151 3.46 5.64 16.18
N GLN A 152 3.42 5.45 17.49
CA GLN A 152 4.48 5.91 18.39
C GLN A 152 5.84 5.27 18.02
N ASN A 153 5.86 3.96 17.76
CA ASN A 153 7.08 3.28 17.32
C ASN A 153 7.62 3.87 16.01
N ALA A 154 6.76 4.20 15.06
CA ALA A 154 7.13 4.83 13.80
C ALA A 154 7.74 6.23 14.02
N LEU A 155 7.05 7.09 14.79
CA LEU A 155 7.49 8.45 15.06
C LEU A 155 8.83 8.50 15.82
N TRP A 156 9.01 7.61 16.81
CA TRP A 156 10.26 7.53 17.56
C TRP A 156 11.41 6.95 16.75
N SER A 157 11.15 6.01 15.84
CA SER A 157 12.18 5.52 14.92
C SER A 157 12.56 6.55 13.86
N LEU A 158 11.62 7.42 13.47
CA LEU A 158 11.85 8.53 12.54
C LEU A 158 12.64 9.67 13.20
N GLY A 159 12.39 9.92 14.49
CA GLY A 159 12.96 11.02 15.27
C GLY A 159 12.16 12.32 15.20
N GLY A 160 10.87 12.27 14.80
CA GLY A 160 9.98 13.42 14.72
C GLY A 160 8.58 13.04 14.28
N ALA A 161 7.65 14.01 14.30
CA ALA A 161 6.26 13.83 13.89
C ALA A 161 5.91 14.72 12.70
N PRO A 162 5.13 14.23 11.72
CA PRO A 162 4.59 15.05 10.65
C PRO A 162 3.52 16.00 11.18
N ARG A 163 3.15 17.02 10.40
CA ARG A 163 2.08 17.96 10.77
C ARG A 163 0.68 17.35 10.72
N GLU A 164 0.49 16.39 9.82
CA GLU A 164 -0.78 15.69 9.63
C GLU A 164 -0.56 14.17 9.69
N HIS A 165 -1.51 13.49 10.29
CA HIS A 165 -1.55 12.01 10.25
C HIS A 165 -2.89 11.52 9.73
N ARG A 166 -2.84 10.59 8.80
CA ARG A 166 -4.02 9.97 8.18
C ARG A 166 -3.99 8.46 8.38
N SER A 167 -5.07 7.92 8.89
CA SER A 167 -5.26 6.48 9.04
C SER A 167 -6.63 6.08 8.53
N ASP A 168 -6.68 5.05 7.68
CA ASP A 168 -7.93 4.43 7.21
C ASP A 168 -8.44 3.36 8.18
N SER A 169 -7.55 2.86 9.03
CA SER A 169 -7.80 1.73 9.93
C SER A 169 -8.85 1.99 10.99
N LEU A 170 -9.08 3.26 11.35
CA LEU A 170 -10.17 3.61 12.27
C LEU A 170 -11.54 3.25 11.70
N SER A 171 -11.70 3.33 10.38
CA SER A 171 -12.96 2.96 9.70
C SER A 171 -13.28 1.47 9.83
N ALA A 172 -12.28 0.60 9.81
CA ALA A 172 -12.45 -0.84 9.98
C ALA A 172 -12.75 -1.20 11.45
N ALA A 173 -12.07 -0.57 12.40
CA ALA A 173 -12.32 -0.73 13.83
C ALA A 173 -13.73 -0.25 14.24
N PHE A 174 -14.31 0.70 13.52
CA PHE A 174 -15.63 1.26 13.77
C PHE A 174 -16.81 0.39 13.30
N ARG A 175 -16.61 -0.59 12.42
CA ARG A 175 -17.73 -1.28 11.77
C ARG A 175 -18.69 -1.94 12.74
N ASN A 176 -18.20 -2.49 13.84
CA ASN A 176 -18.99 -3.25 14.81
C ASN A 176 -19.20 -2.52 16.14
N LEU A 177 -18.83 -1.24 16.23
CA LEU A 177 -18.98 -0.45 17.45
C LEU A 177 -20.30 0.32 17.43
N ASP A 178 -20.89 0.51 18.59
CA ASP A 178 -22.00 1.42 18.76
C ASP A 178 -21.55 2.90 18.60
N ARG A 179 -22.53 3.82 18.57
CA ARG A 179 -22.25 5.24 18.29
C ARG A 179 -21.36 5.89 19.37
N GLN A 180 -21.50 5.50 20.64
CA GLN A 180 -20.71 6.04 21.72
C GLN A 180 -19.27 5.56 21.66
N ALA A 181 -19.05 4.26 21.48
CA ALA A 181 -17.72 3.69 21.35
C ALA A 181 -16.95 4.24 20.13
N LYS A 182 -17.66 4.56 19.02
CA LYS A 182 -17.08 5.26 17.88
C LYS A 182 -16.60 6.65 18.21
N LYS A 183 -17.39 7.40 19.01
CA LYS A 183 -17.04 8.74 19.45
C LYS A 183 -15.82 8.69 20.37
N ASP A 184 -15.84 7.83 21.37
CA ASP A 184 -14.74 7.65 22.33
C ASP A 184 -13.41 7.30 21.62
N LEU A 185 -13.47 6.40 20.62
CA LEU A 185 -12.29 6.02 19.84
C LEU A 185 -11.75 7.18 18.99
N THR A 186 -12.64 8.00 18.44
CA THR A 186 -12.27 9.19 17.69
C THR A 186 -11.57 10.22 18.59
N GLU A 187 -12.14 10.48 19.76
CA GLU A 187 -11.59 11.40 20.75
C GLU A 187 -10.18 10.97 21.21
N ARG A 188 -10.00 9.69 21.51
CA ARG A 188 -8.68 9.11 21.87
C ARG A 188 -7.64 9.25 20.77
N TYR A 189 -8.04 9.06 19.51
CA TYR A 189 -7.13 9.26 18.37
C TYR A 189 -6.77 10.75 18.19
N GLU A 190 -7.72 11.64 18.34
CA GLU A 190 -7.49 13.08 18.29
C GLU A 190 -6.58 13.54 19.41
N GLU A 191 -6.72 12.98 20.62
CA GLU A 191 -5.82 13.23 21.76
C GLU A 191 -4.41 12.74 21.49
N LEU A 192 -4.26 11.51 20.99
CA LEU A 192 -2.96 10.98 20.59
C LEU A 192 -2.29 11.87 19.55
N CYS A 193 -3.01 12.30 18.53
CA CYS A 193 -2.48 13.22 17.53
C CYS A 193 -2.06 14.56 18.15
N ARG A 194 -2.86 15.10 19.08
CA ARG A 194 -2.58 16.36 19.78
C ARG A 194 -1.29 16.28 20.61
N ASP A 195 -1.04 15.16 21.29
CA ASP A 195 0.18 14.92 22.06
C ASP A 195 1.43 15.03 21.20
N TYR A 196 1.33 14.59 19.93
CA TYR A 196 2.39 14.69 18.93
C TYR A 196 2.28 15.93 18.06
N ARG A 197 1.39 16.88 18.37
CA ARG A 197 1.12 18.12 17.62
C ARG A 197 0.71 17.86 16.16
N MET A 198 0.16 16.70 15.88
CA MET A 198 -0.36 16.34 14.57
C MET A 198 -1.84 16.70 14.45
N THR A 199 -2.25 17.08 13.24
CA THR A 199 -3.66 17.19 12.88
C THR A 199 -4.14 15.86 12.32
N PRO A 200 -5.16 15.22 12.93
CA PRO A 200 -5.74 14.01 12.34
C PRO A 200 -6.51 14.37 11.08
N THR A 201 -6.26 13.63 10.00
CA THR A 201 -6.98 13.78 8.74
C THR A 201 -7.66 12.46 8.38
N ARG A 202 -8.72 12.53 7.58
CA ARG A 202 -9.45 11.36 7.07
C ARG A 202 -9.46 11.39 5.56
N ASN A 203 -9.61 10.21 4.95
CA ASN A 203 -9.85 10.14 3.52
C ASN A 203 -11.24 10.69 3.20
N ASN A 204 -11.33 11.42 2.09
CA ASN A 204 -12.62 11.81 1.57
C ASN A 204 -13.31 10.56 1.01
N PRO A 205 -14.55 10.24 1.45
CA PRO A 205 -15.28 9.10 0.92
C PRO A 205 -15.43 9.20 -0.60
N GLY A 206 -15.04 8.13 -1.32
CA GLY A 206 -15.17 8.07 -2.78
C GLY A 206 -13.96 8.58 -3.58
N ILE A 207 -12.91 9.14 -2.93
CA ILE A 207 -11.69 9.56 -3.62
C ILE A 207 -10.61 8.49 -3.42
N ALA A 208 -10.58 7.50 -4.31
CA ALA A 208 -9.65 6.37 -4.26
C ALA A 208 -8.16 6.78 -4.31
N HIS A 209 -7.86 7.96 -4.84
CA HIS A 209 -6.47 8.40 -5.07
C HIS A 209 -5.77 8.93 -3.82
N GLU A 210 -6.50 9.28 -2.77
CA GLU A 210 -5.91 9.81 -1.53
C GLU A 210 -5.14 8.74 -0.76
N ASN A 211 -5.49 7.46 -0.89
CA ASN A 211 -4.81 6.31 -0.28
C ASN A 211 -3.78 5.63 -1.17
N GLY A 212 -3.70 6.00 -2.45
CA GLY A 212 -2.80 5.34 -3.42
C GLY A 212 -1.34 5.24 -2.97
N ALA A 213 -0.86 6.21 -2.18
CA ALA A 213 0.50 6.22 -1.67
C ALA A 213 0.75 5.10 -0.62
N ILE A 214 -0.21 4.83 0.27
CA ILE A 214 -0.06 3.77 1.28
C ILE A 214 -0.43 2.39 0.71
N GLU A 215 -1.46 2.30 -0.12
CA GLU A 215 -1.85 1.05 -0.79
C GLU A 215 -0.74 0.51 -1.70
N GLY A 216 -0.14 1.38 -2.52
CA GLY A 216 1.02 1.04 -3.33
C GLY A 216 2.21 0.60 -2.48
N ALA A 217 2.46 1.26 -1.35
CA ALA A 217 3.51 0.90 -0.41
C ALA A 217 3.28 -0.46 0.25
N HIS A 218 2.02 -0.79 0.63
CA HIS A 218 1.67 -2.12 1.13
C HIS A 218 2.02 -3.22 0.14
N GLY A 219 1.68 -3.03 -1.14
CA GLY A 219 2.02 -3.97 -2.21
C GLY A 219 3.53 -4.13 -2.39
N HIS A 220 4.31 -3.05 -2.26
CA HIS A 220 5.77 -3.09 -2.32
C HIS A 220 6.37 -3.80 -1.11
N LEU A 221 5.93 -3.47 0.10
CA LEU A 221 6.39 -4.10 1.34
C LEU A 221 6.10 -5.60 1.35
N LYS A 222 4.88 -6.02 1.02
CA LYS A 222 4.52 -7.44 0.94
C LYS A 222 5.37 -8.22 -0.07
N ARG A 223 5.64 -7.65 -1.24
CA ARG A 223 6.53 -8.26 -2.24
C ARG A 223 7.95 -8.38 -1.69
N ALA A 224 8.50 -7.31 -1.09
CA ALA A 224 9.83 -7.34 -0.50
C ALA A 224 9.96 -8.40 0.61
N ILE A 225 8.94 -8.55 1.45
CA ILE A 225 8.90 -9.61 2.48
C ILE A 225 8.87 -10.99 1.81
N LYS A 226 8.01 -11.19 0.83
CA LYS A 226 7.92 -12.47 0.11
C LYS A 226 9.24 -12.84 -0.56
N ASP A 227 9.86 -11.91 -1.26
CA ASP A 227 11.15 -12.12 -1.91
C ASP A 227 12.25 -12.46 -0.89
N ALA A 228 12.27 -11.75 0.25
CA ALA A 228 13.22 -12.01 1.32
C ALA A 228 13.00 -13.38 1.99
N LEU A 229 11.76 -13.83 2.15
CA LEU A 229 11.44 -15.18 2.64
C LEU A 229 11.90 -16.27 1.66
N LEU A 230 11.69 -16.06 0.35
CA LEU A 230 12.16 -16.97 -0.69
C LEU A 230 13.68 -17.05 -0.70
N LEU A 231 14.39 -15.93 -0.62
CA LEU A 231 15.86 -15.89 -0.57
C LEU A 231 16.42 -16.52 0.72
N ARG A 232 15.69 -16.40 1.82
CA ARG A 232 16.03 -17.05 3.09
C ARG A 232 15.84 -18.58 3.01
N GLY A 233 15.00 -19.06 2.11
CA GLY A 233 14.68 -20.48 1.94
C GLY A 233 13.76 -21.07 3.04
N SER A 234 13.27 -20.24 3.96
CA SER A 234 12.35 -20.67 5.03
C SER A 234 11.48 -19.52 5.50
N ALA A 235 10.21 -19.78 5.76
CA ALA A 235 9.28 -18.88 6.41
C ALA A 235 9.14 -19.15 7.93
N ASP A 236 9.90 -20.12 8.47
CA ASP A 236 9.91 -20.42 9.90
C ASP A 236 10.96 -19.59 10.64
N PHE A 237 10.60 -19.08 11.81
CA PHE A 237 11.47 -18.30 12.69
C PHE A 237 11.53 -18.96 14.08
N ALA A 238 12.69 -18.90 14.72
CA ALA A 238 12.87 -19.49 16.04
C ALA A 238 11.97 -18.83 17.10
N ASP A 239 11.77 -17.52 16.99
CA ASP A 239 10.95 -16.74 17.91
C ASP A 239 10.39 -15.46 17.23
N MET A 240 9.47 -14.79 17.93
CA MET A 240 8.88 -13.54 17.48
C MET A 240 9.91 -12.40 17.33
N ALA A 241 10.96 -12.40 18.14
CA ALA A 241 11.99 -11.36 18.07
C ALA A 241 12.80 -11.50 16.78
N ALA A 242 13.10 -12.73 16.35
CA ALA A 242 13.76 -13.00 15.08
C ALA A 242 12.90 -12.55 13.88
N TYR A 243 11.58 -12.81 13.92
CA TYR A 243 10.67 -12.34 12.89
C TYR A 243 10.56 -10.81 12.86
N ARG A 244 10.42 -10.16 14.02
CA ARG A 244 10.38 -8.69 14.10
C ARG A 244 11.67 -8.05 13.56
N ARG A 245 12.85 -8.60 13.87
CA ARG A 245 14.12 -8.15 13.30
C ARG A 245 14.14 -8.29 11.78
N PHE A 246 13.67 -9.41 11.25
CA PHE A 246 13.58 -9.65 9.81
C PHE A 246 12.72 -8.59 9.11
N ILE A 247 11.53 -8.26 9.64
CA ILE A 247 10.69 -7.18 9.11
C ILE A 247 11.41 -5.84 9.18
N ALA A 248 12.03 -5.52 10.32
CA ALA A 248 12.75 -4.26 10.50
C ALA A 248 13.92 -4.10 9.51
N GLU A 249 14.65 -5.17 9.21
CA GLU A 249 15.72 -5.16 8.20
C GLU A 249 15.20 -4.86 6.78
N ILE A 250 14.07 -5.45 6.39
CA ILE A 250 13.48 -5.20 5.08
C ILE A 250 13.08 -3.73 4.94
N VAL A 251 12.41 -3.19 5.95
CA VAL A 251 12.01 -1.77 6.00
C VAL A 251 13.23 -0.86 5.98
N SER A 252 14.25 -1.17 6.78
CA SER A 252 15.51 -0.41 6.82
C SER A 252 16.19 -0.32 5.46
N ARG A 253 16.27 -1.44 4.71
CA ARG A 253 16.80 -1.44 3.33
C ARG A 253 16.01 -0.54 2.39
N GLY A 254 14.68 -0.45 2.58
CA GLY A 254 13.81 0.49 1.87
C GLY A 254 14.17 1.93 2.20
N ASN A 255 14.32 2.24 3.47
CA ASN A 255 14.64 3.59 3.95
C ASN A 255 16.04 4.06 3.51
N VAL A 256 17.03 3.18 3.47
CA VAL A 256 18.38 3.51 2.95
C VAL A 256 18.31 4.05 1.53
N ARG A 257 17.47 3.49 0.66
CA ARG A 257 17.29 3.99 -0.71
C ARG A 257 16.73 5.41 -0.76
N ASN A 258 15.95 5.79 0.25
CA ASN A 258 15.31 7.09 0.38
C ASN A 258 16.06 8.06 1.32
N ALA A 259 17.25 7.69 1.83
CA ALA A 259 17.97 8.38 2.90
C ALA A 259 18.06 9.90 2.68
N LYS A 260 18.48 10.35 1.50
CA LYS A 260 18.60 11.79 1.17
C LYS A 260 17.28 12.55 1.35
N ARG A 261 16.16 11.96 0.94
CA ARG A 261 14.83 12.59 1.09
C ARG A 261 14.34 12.53 2.52
N ILE A 262 14.66 11.46 3.23
CA ILE A 262 14.34 11.31 4.65
C ILE A 262 15.09 12.35 5.47
N ASP A 263 16.37 12.59 5.19
CA ASP A 263 17.17 13.59 5.88
C ASP A 263 16.64 15.01 5.64
N LEU A 264 16.23 15.32 4.40
CA LEU A 264 15.57 16.60 4.09
C LEU A 264 14.24 16.76 4.84
N GLU A 265 13.47 15.69 4.95
CA GLU A 265 12.16 15.73 5.62
C GLU A 265 12.29 15.81 7.13
N ARG A 266 13.32 15.20 7.73
CA ARG A 266 13.58 15.25 9.19
C ARG A 266 13.71 16.66 9.73
N VAL A 267 14.25 17.58 8.94
CA VAL A 267 14.43 18.99 9.34
C VAL A 267 13.06 19.69 9.50
N GLU A 268 12.05 19.24 8.78
CA GLU A 268 10.70 19.82 8.76
C GLU A 268 9.73 19.14 9.75
N LEU A 269 10.17 18.06 10.42
CA LEU A 269 9.33 17.36 11.38
C LEU A 269 9.21 18.10 12.69
N GLN A 270 8.07 17.92 13.34
CA GLN A 270 7.82 18.42 14.68
C GLN A 270 8.58 17.61 15.73
N THR A 271 9.06 18.29 16.78
CA THR A 271 9.75 17.65 17.89
C THR A 271 8.81 16.70 18.64
N LEU A 272 9.31 15.53 18.98
CA LEU A 272 8.58 14.55 19.77
C LEU A 272 8.38 15.03 21.21
N PRO A 273 7.32 14.60 21.90
CA PRO A 273 7.16 14.82 23.32
C PRO A 273 8.27 14.12 24.11
N GLN A 274 8.51 14.55 25.36
CA GLN A 274 9.57 13.94 26.19
C GLN A 274 9.28 12.48 26.55
N ARG A 275 8.02 12.07 26.55
CA ARG A 275 7.57 10.70 26.85
C ARG A 275 6.56 10.26 25.82
N ARG A 276 6.46 8.95 25.65
CA ARG A 276 5.37 8.35 24.87
C ARG A 276 4.06 8.52 25.60
N SER A 277 2.99 8.73 24.85
CA SER A 277 1.65 8.73 25.45
C SER A 277 1.31 7.33 25.93
N THR A 278 0.91 7.21 27.17
CA THR A 278 0.49 5.94 27.79
C THR A 278 -1.04 5.93 27.84
N ASP A 279 -1.67 5.86 26.69
CA ASP A 279 -3.13 5.86 26.61
C ASP A 279 -3.66 4.41 26.65
N TYR A 280 -3.32 3.72 27.71
CA TYR A 280 -3.93 2.45 28.05
C TYR A 280 -4.23 2.40 29.55
N GLU A 281 -5.41 1.90 29.87
CA GLU A 281 -5.77 1.52 31.21
C GLU A 281 -5.16 0.14 31.52
N GLU A 282 -4.37 0.02 32.57
CA GLU A 282 -3.90 -1.28 33.06
C GLU A 282 -4.88 -1.83 34.10
N VAL A 283 -5.49 -2.95 33.79
CA VAL A 283 -6.39 -3.65 34.71
C VAL A 283 -5.81 -5.02 35.06
N THR A 284 -5.67 -5.29 36.36
CA THR A 284 -5.25 -6.61 36.80
C THR A 284 -6.46 -7.51 37.02
N VAL A 285 -6.53 -8.61 36.27
CA VAL A 285 -7.63 -9.57 36.32
C VAL A 285 -7.16 -10.95 36.77
N PRO A 286 -7.91 -11.68 37.60
CA PRO A 286 -7.61 -13.07 37.92
C PRO A 286 -8.09 -13.99 36.79
N VAL A 287 -7.32 -15.02 36.47
CA VAL A 287 -7.75 -16.08 35.57
C VAL A 287 -8.52 -17.13 36.37
N THR A 288 -9.77 -17.35 35.98
CA THR A 288 -10.69 -18.29 36.64
C THR A 288 -10.35 -19.74 36.31
N SER A 289 -10.94 -20.68 37.03
CA SER A 289 -10.82 -22.13 36.79
C SER A 289 -11.32 -22.58 35.40
N SER A 290 -12.15 -21.73 34.74
CA SER A 290 -12.60 -21.95 33.36
C SER A 290 -11.56 -21.54 32.29
N GLY A 291 -10.33 -21.19 32.69
CA GLY A 291 -9.29 -20.82 31.74
C GLY A 291 -9.50 -19.46 31.09
N GLY A 292 -10.17 -18.53 31.76
CA GLY A 292 -10.41 -17.19 31.23
C GLY A 292 -10.75 -16.17 32.30
N PHE A 293 -11.01 -14.95 31.84
CA PHE A 293 -11.46 -13.83 32.67
C PHE A 293 -12.49 -12.98 31.91
N THR A 294 -13.33 -12.27 32.65
CA THR A 294 -14.29 -11.33 32.07
C THR A 294 -13.80 -9.89 32.28
N LEU A 295 -13.75 -9.12 31.19
CA LEU A 295 -13.37 -7.72 31.23
C LEU A 295 -14.31 -6.90 30.34
N ARG A 296 -14.90 -5.83 30.87
CA ARG A 296 -15.90 -5.00 30.17
C ARG A 296 -17.03 -5.84 29.50
N LYS A 297 -17.54 -6.83 30.24
CA LYS A 297 -18.59 -7.78 29.80
C LYS A 297 -18.20 -8.72 28.66
N VAL A 298 -16.92 -8.75 28.25
CA VAL A 298 -16.40 -9.70 27.26
C VAL A 298 -15.60 -10.78 28.00
N PHE A 299 -15.86 -12.05 27.68
CA PHE A 299 -15.10 -13.15 28.22
C PHE A 299 -13.91 -13.47 27.30
N TYR A 300 -12.71 -13.52 27.90
CA TYR A 300 -11.45 -13.81 27.23
C TYR A 300 -10.91 -15.15 27.72
N THR A 301 -10.47 -16.00 26.81
CA THR A 301 -9.80 -17.26 27.12
C THR A 301 -8.29 -17.12 27.07
N VAL A 302 -7.60 -17.81 27.95
CA VAL A 302 -6.14 -17.85 28.00
C VAL A 302 -5.66 -19.30 28.15
N PRO A 303 -4.37 -19.57 27.83
CA PRO A 303 -3.81 -20.91 28.04
C PRO A 303 -4.06 -21.41 29.49
N SER A 304 -4.49 -22.68 29.62
CA SER A 304 -4.88 -23.28 30.91
C SER A 304 -3.79 -23.22 31.98
N ARG A 305 -2.51 -23.16 31.59
CA ARG A 305 -1.39 -22.98 32.56
C ARG A 305 -1.43 -21.66 33.34
N LEU A 306 -2.28 -20.70 32.91
CA LEU A 306 -2.44 -19.41 33.58
C LEU A 306 -3.62 -19.42 34.58
N ILE A 307 -4.33 -20.53 34.74
CA ILE A 307 -5.39 -20.64 35.75
C ILE A 307 -4.82 -20.33 37.13
N GLY A 308 -5.53 -19.50 37.91
CA GLY A 308 -5.10 -19.05 39.23
C GLY A 308 -4.07 -17.92 39.24
N HIS A 309 -3.52 -17.53 38.07
CA HIS A 309 -2.64 -16.37 37.97
C HIS A 309 -3.42 -15.08 37.80
N ARG A 310 -2.76 -13.96 38.12
CA ARG A 310 -3.25 -12.61 37.82
C ARG A 310 -2.54 -12.10 36.57
N LEU A 311 -3.32 -11.56 35.63
CA LEU A 311 -2.80 -10.98 34.40
C LEU A 311 -3.02 -9.47 34.42
N THR A 312 -2.01 -8.72 34.01
CA THR A 312 -2.18 -7.29 33.70
C THR A 312 -2.63 -7.18 32.25
N VAL A 313 -3.83 -6.66 32.06
CA VAL A 313 -4.42 -6.41 30.73
C VAL A 313 -4.34 -4.94 30.45
N ARG A 314 -3.85 -4.59 29.29
CA ARG A 314 -3.84 -3.22 28.76
C ARG A 314 -5.02 -3.05 27.82
N LEU A 315 -5.83 -2.00 28.08
CA LEU A 315 -7.05 -1.70 27.33
C LEU A 315 -6.88 -0.44 26.49
#